data_40fbd0b1bab0dbe233ab27eba87dc046
#
_entry.id   40fbd0b1bab0dbe233ab27eba87dc046
#
_cell.length_a   1.000
_cell.length_b   1.000
_cell.length_c   1.000
_cell.angle_alpha   90.00
_cell.angle_beta   90.00
_cell.angle_gamma   90.00
#
_symmetry.space_group_name_H-M   'P 1'
#
loop_
_entity.id
_entity.type
_entity.pdbx_description
1 polymer ?
#
loop_
_entity_poly.entity_id
_entity_poly.type
_entity_poly.pdbx_seq_one_letter_code
_entity_poly.pdbx_strand_id
1 'polypeptide(L)'
;MTTSTQASTRTRLLVADQRRAQGLLDTSVIIDLERIDPSLLPIESAVSAITMAELAAGPHATHDADERARRQDRLQRAEAVFDPLPFDAEASRAYGRVYAAVIAAGRKARGARAVDLLIAAVACSRGLPLYTRNPDDFQALEGFVEIIAV
;
A
#
# COMPACT_ATOMS: atom_id res chain seq x y z
N MET A 1 15.48 0.33 -42.36
CA MET A 1 15.75 1.19 -41.18
C MET A 1 14.50 1.49 -40.34
N THR A 2 13.43 0.68 -40.44
CA THR A 2 12.16 0.92 -39.73
C THR A 2 11.85 -0.08 -38.61
N THR A 3 12.76 -1.02 -38.30
CA THR A 3 12.51 -2.10 -37.33
C THR A 3 12.83 -1.77 -35.89
N SER A 4 13.69 -0.78 -35.59
CA SER A 4 14.12 -0.44 -34.24
C SER A 4 13.05 0.34 -33.44
N THR A 5 12.32 1.25 -34.09
CA THR A 5 11.31 2.09 -33.43
C THR A 5 10.05 1.30 -33.08
N GLN A 6 9.65 0.34 -33.92
CA GLN A 6 8.47 -0.48 -33.68
C GLN A 6 8.68 -1.50 -32.56
N ALA A 7 9.88 -2.07 -32.45
CA ALA A 7 10.22 -2.99 -31.36
C ALA A 7 10.24 -2.28 -29.99
N SER A 8 10.76 -1.05 -29.94
CA SER A 8 10.78 -0.25 -28.71
C SER A 8 9.37 0.14 -28.24
N THR A 9 8.50 0.50 -29.17
CA THR A 9 7.10 0.85 -28.85
C THR A 9 6.30 -0.38 -28.39
N ARG A 10 6.54 -1.53 -29.05
CA ARG A 10 5.87 -2.79 -28.68
C ARG A 10 6.32 -3.29 -27.31
N THR A 11 7.59 -3.16 -26.97
CA THR A 11 8.15 -3.51 -25.65
C THR A 11 7.60 -2.59 -24.56
N ARG A 12 7.47 -1.28 -24.83
CA ARG A 12 6.83 -0.34 -23.91
C ARG A 12 5.35 -0.64 -23.67
N LEU A 13 4.59 -1.01 -24.71
CA LEU A 13 3.20 -1.40 -24.59
C LEU A 13 3.04 -2.69 -23.79
N LEU A 14 3.92 -3.69 -23.98
CA LEU A 14 3.90 -4.94 -23.24
C LEU A 14 4.24 -4.74 -21.74
N VAL A 15 5.16 -3.83 -21.41
CA VAL A 15 5.49 -3.49 -20.02
C VAL A 15 4.37 -2.70 -19.36
N ALA A 16 3.71 -1.79 -20.07
CA ALA A 16 2.53 -1.07 -19.57
C ALA A 16 1.34 -2.01 -19.30
N ASP A 17 1.18 -3.05 -20.11
CA ASP A 17 0.12 -4.06 -19.97
C ASP A 17 0.28 -4.97 -18.75
N GLN A 18 1.48 -5.01 -18.12
CA GLN A 18 1.75 -5.83 -16.93
C GLN A 18 1.49 -5.09 -15.62
N ARG A 19 1.29 -3.76 -15.65
CA ARG A 19 0.95 -2.99 -14.44
C ARG A 19 -0.49 -3.27 -14.04
N ARG A 20 -0.71 -3.46 -12.74
CA ARG A 20 -2.07 -3.53 -12.21
C ARG A 20 -2.80 -2.21 -12.44
N ALA A 21 -4.08 -2.29 -12.83
CA ALA A 21 -4.91 -1.11 -13.07
C ALA A 21 -5.08 -0.29 -11.78
N GLN A 22 -5.31 -0.98 -10.66
CA GLN A 22 -5.53 -0.38 -9.35
C GLN A 22 -4.77 -1.14 -8.27
N GLY A 23 -4.41 -0.45 -7.20
CA GLY A 23 -3.76 -1.06 -6.05
C GLY A 23 -3.82 -0.16 -4.83
N LEU A 24 -3.80 -0.79 -3.65
CA LEU A 24 -3.71 -0.09 -2.36
C LEU A 24 -2.24 -0.01 -1.96
N LEU A 25 -1.78 1.19 -1.61
CA LEU A 25 -0.43 1.42 -1.12
C LEU A 25 -0.42 1.32 0.40
N ASP A 26 0.42 0.44 0.93
CA ASP A 26 0.73 0.39 2.36
C ASP A 26 1.45 1.68 2.80
N THR A 27 1.39 1.99 4.08
CA THR A 27 2.05 3.17 4.65
C THR A 27 3.55 3.21 4.35
N SER A 28 4.21 2.05 4.35
CA SER A 28 5.65 1.94 4.00
C SER A 28 5.96 2.46 2.59
N VAL A 29 5.04 2.28 1.64
CA VAL A 29 5.18 2.77 0.26
C VAL A 29 5.02 4.28 0.22
N ILE A 30 4.05 4.84 0.94
CA ILE A 30 3.85 6.29 1.00
C ILE A 30 5.08 7.00 1.62
N ILE A 31 5.67 6.42 2.66
CA ILE A 31 6.87 6.95 3.31
C ILE A 31 8.04 7.02 2.33
N ASP A 32 8.22 6.02 1.49
CA ASP A 32 9.33 5.91 0.54
C ASP A 32 8.95 6.29 -0.90
N LEU A 33 7.79 6.89 -1.13
CA LEU A 33 7.21 7.07 -2.46
C LEU A 33 8.17 7.75 -3.45
N GLU A 34 8.94 8.73 -3.00
CA GLU A 34 9.91 9.46 -3.83
C GLU A 34 11.10 8.60 -4.28
N ARG A 35 11.34 7.47 -3.60
CA ARG A 35 12.44 6.54 -3.88
C ARG A 35 12.02 5.34 -4.72
N ILE A 36 10.73 5.20 -4.98
CA ILE A 36 10.17 4.06 -5.72
C ILE A 36 9.99 4.46 -7.18
N ASP A 37 10.45 3.61 -8.09
CA ASP A 37 10.21 3.78 -9.53
C ASP A 37 8.68 3.73 -9.77
N PRO A 38 8.08 4.80 -10.34
CA PRO A 38 6.65 4.82 -10.62
C PRO A 38 6.16 3.67 -11.50
N SER A 39 7.01 3.07 -12.29
CA SER A 39 6.66 1.90 -13.13
C SER A 39 6.35 0.65 -12.33
N LEU A 40 6.78 0.59 -11.06
CA LEU A 40 6.52 -0.52 -10.14
C LEU A 40 5.17 -0.39 -9.43
N LEU A 41 4.55 0.78 -9.51
CA LEU A 41 3.28 1.09 -8.84
C LEU A 41 2.09 0.81 -9.77
N PRO A 42 0.87 0.66 -9.22
CA PRO A 42 -0.32 0.52 -10.05
C PRO A 42 -0.58 1.79 -10.88
N ILE A 43 -1.39 1.67 -11.92
CA ILE A 43 -1.78 2.83 -12.73
C ILE A 43 -2.57 3.83 -11.88
N GLU A 44 -3.53 3.34 -11.10
CA GLU A 44 -4.25 4.12 -10.09
C GLU A 44 -3.89 3.62 -8.69
N SER A 45 -3.28 4.48 -7.90
CA SER A 45 -2.91 4.20 -6.52
C SER A 45 -4.00 4.70 -5.57
N ALA A 46 -4.37 3.86 -4.61
CA ALA A 46 -5.26 4.21 -3.51
C ALA A 46 -4.51 4.09 -2.18
N VAL A 47 -4.99 4.79 -1.17
CA VAL A 47 -4.56 4.65 0.21
C VAL A 47 -5.77 4.42 1.11
N SER A 48 -5.57 3.75 2.24
CA SER A 48 -6.62 3.57 3.24
C SER A 48 -6.68 4.74 4.22
N ALA A 49 -7.85 4.91 4.86
CA ALA A 49 -7.98 5.85 5.98
C ALA A 49 -7.03 5.48 7.14
N ILE A 50 -6.67 4.22 7.30
CA ILE A 50 -5.70 3.75 8.29
C ILE A 50 -4.32 4.33 7.99
N THR A 51 -3.87 4.28 6.74
CA THR A 51 -2.60 4.90 6.33
C THR A 51 -2.62 6.42 6.61
N MET A 52 -3.71 7.10 6.30
CA MET A 52 -3.83 8.53 6.58
C MET A 52 -3.77 8.82 8.08
N ALA A 53 -4.33 7.97 8.93
CA ALA A 53 -4.24 8.08 10.38
C ALA A 53 -2.78 7.91 10.87
N GLU A 54 -2.03 6.95 10.32
CA GLU A 54 -0.61 6.78 10.63
C GLU A 54 0.22 8.00 10.20
N LEU A 55 -0.05 8.54 9.02
CA LEU A 55 0.63 9.76 8.55
C LEU A 55 0.31 10.97 9.44
N ALA A 56 -0.94 11.09 9.90
CA ALA A 56 -1.36 12.17 10.81
C ALA A 56 -0.71 12.06 12.19
N ALA A 57 -0.48 10.84 12.67
CA ALA A 57 0.23 10.60 13.93
C ALA A 57 1.73 10.86 13.83
N GLY A 58 2.31 10.71 12.63
CA GLY A 58 3.76 10.77 12.41
C GLY A 58 4.46 12.01 12.96
N PRO A 59 3.99 13.25 12.71
CA PRO A 59 4.61 14.45 13.23
C PRO A 59 4.67 14.50 14.76
N HIS A 60 3.72 13.86 15.45
CA HIS A 60 3.65 13.82 16.91
C HIS A 60 4.50 12.71 17.52
N ALA A 61 5.00 11.78 16.71
CA ALA A 61 5.79 10.63 17.14
C ALA A 61 7.31 10.88 17.14
N THR A 62 7.75 12.11 16.93
CA THR A 62 9.16 12.49 16.95
C THR A 62 9.38 13.76 17.74
N HIS A 63 10.53 13.85 18.40
CA HIS A 63 10.99 15.05 19.09
C HIS A 63 11.93 15.91 18.23
N ASP A 64 12.39 15.39 17.10
CA ASP A 64 13.24 16.14 16.16
C ASP A 64 12.38 17.09 15.31
N ALA A 65 12.70 18.38 15.35
CA ALA A 65 11.96 19.41 14.62
C ALA A 65 12.03 19.23 13.10
N ASP A 66 13.18 18.85 12.56
CA ASP A 66 13.35 18.62 11.12
C ASP A 66 12.57 17.39 10.64
N GLU A 67 12.60 16.32 11.41
CA GLU A 67 11.81 15.11 11.11
C GLU A 67 10.31 15.40 11.21
N ARG A 68 9.89 16.17 12.19
CA ARG A 68 8.48 16.59 12.31
C ARG A 68 8.03 17.37 11.08
N ALA A 69 8.85 18.30 10.60
CA ALA A 69 8.55 19.06 9.40
C ALA A 69 8.43 18.16 8.16
N ARG A 70 9.33 17.18 8.01
CA ARG A 70 9.26 16.20 6.89
C ARG A 70 7.99 15.37 6.95
N ARG A 71 7.59 14.91 8.13
CA ARG A 71 6.37 14.10 8.32
C ARG A 71 5.11 14.93 8.08
N GLN A 72 5.12 16.18 8.49
CA GLN A 72 4.01 17.11 8.24
C GLN A 72 3.85 17.39 6.73
N ASP A 73 4.95 17.61 6.03
CA ASP A 73 4.95 17.81 4.60
C ASP A 73 4.44 16.58 3.83
N ARG A 74 4.86 15.38 4.24
CA ARG A 74 4.37 14.12 3.69
C ARG A 74 2.86 13.96 3.88
N LEU A 75 2.34 14.25 5.07
CA LEU A 75 0.91 14.22 5.36
C LEU A 75 0.14 15.17 4.45
N GLN A 76 0.59 16.39 4.31
CA GLN A 76 -0.07 17.40 3.47
C GLN A 76 -0.09 16.99 1.99
N ARG A 77 1.01 16.43 1.48
CA ARG A 77 1.07 15.92 0.11
C ARG A 77 0.10 14.77 -0.10
N ALA A 78 0.03 13.83 0.83
CA ALA A 78 -0.88 12.70 0.74
C ALA A 78 -2.35 13.17 0.77
N GLU A 79 -2.70 14.08 1.64
CA GLU A 79 -4.05 14.67 1.72
C GLU A 79 -4.44 15.42 0.42
N ALA A 80 -3.48 16.04 -0.26
CA ALA A 80 -3.73 16.76 -1.51
C ALA A 80 -3.98 15.81 -2.70
N VAL A 81 -3.46 14.59 -2.65
CA VAL A 81 -3.47 13.65 -3.78
C VAL A 81 -4.52 12.56 -3.63
N PHE A 82 -4.74 12.07 -2.40
CA PHE A 82 -5.57 10.89 -2.16
C PHE A 82 -6.88 11.24 -1.49
N ASP A 83 -7.95 10.60 -1.97
CA ASP A 83 -9.22 10.47 -1.26
C ASP A 83 -9.20 9.08 -0.59
N PRO A 84 -8.97 8.98 0.74
CA PRO A 84 -8.68 7.70 1.37
C PRO A 84 -9.90 6.78 1.38
N LEU A 85 -9.66 5.49 1.13
CA LEU A 85 -10.67 4.45 1.25
C LEU A 85 -11.03 4.25 2.72
N PRO A 86 -12.32 4.27 3.09
CA PRO A 86 -12.74 4.14 4.47
C PRO A 86 -12.58 2.71 4.98
N PHE A 87 -12.41 2.57 6.28
CA PHE A 87 -12.56 1.31 6.98
C PHE A 87 -14.05 1.11 7.30
N ASP A 88 -14.78 0.58 6.34
CA ASP A 88 -16.23 0.42 6.38
C ASP A 88 -16.67 -0.96 6.92
N ALA A 89 -17.96 -1.28 6.83
CA ALA A 89 -18.50 -2.55 7.31
C ALA A 89 -17.90 -3.74 6.56
N GLU A 90 -17.64 -3.63 5.25
CA GLU A 90 -17.02 -4.68 4.46
C GLU A 90 -15.55 -4.92 4.89
N ALA A 91 -14.81 -3.84 5.15
CA ALA A 91 -13.45 -3.93 5.69
C ALA A 91 -13.45 -4.58 7.07
N SER A 92 -14.43 -4.30 7.91
CA SER A 92 -14.58 -4.93 9.24
C SER A 92 -14.78 -6.44 9.12
N ARG A 93 -15.60 -6.90 8.20
CA ARG A 93 -15.80 -8.34 7.94
C ARG A 93 -14.55 -8.99 7.37
N ALA A 94 -13.87 -8.30 6.44
CA ALA A 94 -12.61 -8.76 5.89
C ALA A 94 -11.52 -8.87 6.97
N TYR A 95 -11.50 -7.96 7.94
CA TYR A 95 -10.56 -8.02 9.06
C TYR A 95 -10.67 -9.32 9.85
N GLY A 96 -11.89 -9.81 10.10
CA GLY A 96 -12.08 -11.10 10.76
C GLY A 96 -11.40 -12.25 10.03
N ARG A 97 -11.52 -12.30 8.70
CA ARG A 97 -10.87 -13.32 7.86
C ARG A 97 -9.34 -13.19 7.86
N VAL A 98 -8.87 -11.96 7.74
CA VAL A 98 -7.43 -11.64 7.78
C VAL A 98 -6.82 -12.00 9.13
N TYR A 99 -7.50 -11.66 10.23
CA TYR A 99 -7.08 -12.01 11.59
C TYR A 99 -6.98 -13.53 11.76
N ALA A 100 -8.02 -14.25 11.33
CA ALA A 100 -8.05 -15.72 11.42
C ALA A 100 -6.88 -16.36 10.65
N ALA A 101 -6.54 -15.84 9.47
CA ALA A 101 -5.40 -16.34 8.69
C ALA A 101 -4.06 -16.13 9.40
N VAL A 102 -3.88 -15.00 10.08
CA VAL A 102 -2.66 -14.71 10.85
C VAL A 102 -2.52 -15.65 12.04
N ILE A 103 -3.60 -15.89 12.76
CA ILE A 103 -3.60 -16.81 13.91
C ILE A 103 -3.34 -18.25 13.43
N ALA A 104 -3.97 -18.69 12.35
CA ALA A 104 -3.75 -20.02 11.77
C ALA A 104 -2.29 -20.24 11.33
N ALA A 105 -1.60 -19.18 10.91
CA ALA A 105 -0.17 -19.22 10.58
C ALA A 105 0.76 -19.15 11.81
N GLY A 106 0.20 -19.17 13.03
CA GLY A 106 0.97 -19.12 14.27
C GLY A 106 1.57 -17.74 14.58
N ARG A 107 1.05 -16.67 13.95
CA ARG A 107 1.52 -15.30 14.15
C ARG A 107 0.60 -14.55 15.11
N LYS A 108 1.10 -13.41 15.64
CA LYS A 108 0.34 -12.54 16.56
C LYS A 108 -0.12 -11.28 15.86
N ALA A 109 -1.39 -10.92 16.04
CA ALA A 109 -2.01 -9.71 15.50
C ALA A 109 -1.92 -8.55 16.53
N ARG A 110 -0.70 -8.17 16.93
CA ARG A 110 -0.45 -7.17 17.97
C ARG A 110 0.52 -6.08 17.51
N GLY A 111 0.42 -4.89 18.12
CA GLY A 111 1.30 -3.76 17.87
C GLY A 111 1.19 -3.26 16.43
N ALA A 112 2.32 -2.99 15.79
CA ALA A 112 2.38 -2.50 14.41
C ALA A 112 1.70 -3.46 13.43
N ARG A 113 1.75 -4.77 13.69
CA ARG A 113 1.08 -5.77 12.85
C ARG A 113 -0.44 -5.63 12.86
N ALA A 114 -1.04 -5.22 13.98
CA ALA A 114 -2.49 -4.99 14.03
C ALA A 114 -2.91 -3.89 13.05
N VAL A 115 -2.15 -2.84 12.93
CA VAL A 115 -2.40 -1.75 11.98
C VAL A 115 -2.24 -2.24 10.54
N ASP A 116 -1.19 -3.00 10.25
CA ASP A 116 -0.97 -3.60 8.93
C ASP A 116 -2.16 -4.48 8.51
N LEU A 117 -2.73 -5.24 9.45
CA LEU A 117 -3.90 -6.08 9.18
C LEU A 117 -5.16 -5.26 8.89
N LEU A 118 -5.32 -4.09 9.49
CA LEU A 118 -6.41 -3.17 9.16
C LEU A 118 -6.29 -2.66 7.72
N ILE A 119 -5.09 -2.32 7.29
CA ILE A 119 -4.81 -1.92 5.91
C ILE A 119 -5.10 -3.08 4.95
N ALA A 120 -4.60 -4.27 5.26
CA ALA A 120 -4.84 -5.47 4.46
C ALA A 120 -6.33 -5.81 4.35
N ALA A 121 -7.12 -5.57 5.41
CA ALA A 121 -8.56 -5.77 5.40
C ALA A 121 -9.26 -4.83 4.41
N VAL A 122 -8.82 -3.58 4.28
CA VAL A 122 -9.34 -2.65 3.28
C VAL A 122 -9.03 -3.17 1.87
N ALA A 123 -7.80 -3.60 1.61
CA ALA A 123 -7.42 -4.19 0.32
C ALA A 123 -8.27 -5.43 -0.01
N CYS A 124 -8.41 -6.34 0.94
CA CYS A 124 -9.20 -7.56 0.81
C CYS A 124 -10.67 -7.24 0.47
N SER A 125 -11.28 -6.31 1.18
CA SER A 125 -12.70 -5.93 0.99
C SER A 125 -12.97 -5.31 -0.38
N ARG A 126 -11.96 -4.70 -0.99
CA ARG A 126 -12.06 -4.03 -2.29
C ARG A 126 -11.53 -4.88 -3.44
N GLY A 127 -10.98 -6.06 -3.15
CA GLY A 127 -10.34 -6.89 -4.17
C GLY A 127 -9.11 -6.23 -4.80
N LEU A 128 -8.40 -5.37 -4.05
CA LEU A 128 -7.22 -4.66 -4.52
C LEU A 128 -5.94 -5.39 -4.12
N PRO A 129 -4.92 -5.44 -4.98
CA PRO A 129 -3.59 -5.84 -4.55
C PRO A 129 -3.02 -4.81 -3.56
N LEU A 130 -2.23 -5.30 -2.61
CA LEU A 130 -1.54 -4.49 -1.60
C LEU A 130 -0.07 -4.36 -1.95
N TYR A 131 0.37 -3.14 -2.18
CA TYR A 131 1.77 -2.78 -2.46
C TYR A 131 2.47 -2.44 -1.14
N THR A 132 3.60 -3.07 -0.88
CA THR A 132 4.35 -2.89 0.37
C THR A 132 5.86 -2.97 0.16
N ARG A 133 6.60 -2.28 1.03
CA ARG A 133 8.06 -2.41 1.16
C ARG A 133 8.45 -3.61 2.02
N ASN A 134 7.49 -4.16 2.79
CA ASN A 134 7.72 -5.22 3.78
C ASN A 134 6.81 -6.42 3.51
N PRO A 135 7.01 -7.17 2.40
CA PRO A 135 6.11 -8.25 2.01
C PRO A 135 6.06 -9.39 3.05
N ASP A 136 7.13 -9.60 3.82
CA ASP A 136 7.18 -10.63 4.85
C ASP A 136 6.15 -10.43 5.97
N ASP A 137 5.76 -9.18 6.24
CA ASP A 137 4.74 -8.88 7.24
C ASP A 137 3.34 -9.36 6.83
N PHE A 138 3.14 -9.67 5.55
CA PHE A 138 1.86 -10.06 4.97
C PHE A 138 1.83 -11.50 4.43
N GLN A 139 2.85 -12.31 4.66
CA GLN A 139 2.95 -13.68 4.10
C GLN A 139 1.74 -14.56 4.44
N ALA A 140 1.19 -14.43 5.65
CA ALA A 140 0.03 -15.20 6.10
C ALA A 140 -1.24 -14.88 5.28
N LEU A 141 -1.25 -13.83 4.49
CA LEU A 141 -2.42 -13.30 3.78
C LEU A 141 -2.43 -13.62 2.28
N GLU A 142 -1.45 -14.36 1.76
CA GLU A 142 -1.30 -14.61 0.32
C GLU A 142 -2.53 -15.25 -0.34
N GLY A 143 -3.36 -15.97 0.39
CA GLY A 143 -4.61 -16.53 -0.11
C GLY A 143 -5.81 -15.56 -0.11
N PHE A 144 -5.67 -14.39 0.49
CA PHE A 144 -6.76 -13.41 0.70
C PHE A 144 -6.52 -12.10 -0.04
N VAL A 145 -5.27 -11.69 -0.14
CA VAL A 145 -4.83 -10.44 -0.78
C VAL A 145 -3.59 -10.73 -1.60
N GLU A 146 -3.55 -10.25 -2.83
CA GLU A 146 -2.32 -10.27 -3.62
C GLU A 146 -1.34 -9.27 -3.01
N ILE A 147 -0.15 -9.72 -2.61
CA ILE A 147 0.90 -8.89 -2.02
C ILE A 147 1.96 -8.62 -3.09
N ILE A 148 2.23 -7.35 -3.36
CA ILE A 148 3.22 -6.91 -4.35
C ILE A 148 4.32 -6.13 -3.63
N ALA A 149 5.52 -6.67 -3.67
CA ALA A 149 6.72 -6.02 -3.12
C ALA A 149 7.23 -4.92 -4.07
N VAL A 150 7.57 -3.77 -3.52
CA VAL A 150 8.15 -2.64 -4.27
C VAL A 150 9.35 -2.04 -3.55
#